data_50ebeef474856b969d9eea29e37d7ddf
#
_entry.id   50ebeef474856b969d9eea29e37d7ddf
#
_cell.length_a   1.000
_cell.length_b   1.000
_cell.length_c   1.000
_cell.angle_alpha   90.00
_cell.angle_beta   90.00
_cell.angle_gamma   90.00
#
_symmetry.space_group_name_H-M   'P 1'
#
loop_
_entity.id
_entity.type
_entity.pdbx_description
1 polymer ?
#
loop_
_entity_poly.entity_id
_entity_poly.type
_entity_poly.pdbx_seq_one_letter_code
_entity_poly.pdbx_strand_id
1 'polypeptide(L)'
;YVILLYHGGVEFYPYPTPEMQKRLRRYVRAGADLVVCQHSHCIGCTETYQNGVLVYGQGNFLFGERPEVEANIQDLNAWESGMAVCADIEEHNVKYLFYRNQNGRLDWTHEPEMLEKMQERNKLLQTPGFLKEEWIRYCTGHVNYMEIFKKNFSERKLPWKSRIKKSISVLAGKDSLSEQEYLRIYNYLACEVHQELLRTNCKIEIEKRNTGCFD
;
A
#
# COMPACT_ATOMS: atom_id res chain seq x y z
N TYR A 1 14.17 -16.27 -18.81
CA TYR A 1 12.98 -15.92 -18.03
C TYR A 1 13.39 -14.94 -16.91
N VAL A 2 12.76 -13.79 -16.85
CA VAL A 2 13.10 -12.72 -15.92
C VAL A 2 12.03 -12.62 -14.84
N ILE A 3 12.41 -12.89 -13.60
CA ILE A 3 11.55 -12.72 -12.42
C ILE A 3 12.01 -11.48 -11.65
N LEU A 4 11.12 -10.53 -11.46
CA LEU A 4 11.36 -9.34 -10.66
C LEU A 4 10.63 -9.45 -9.33
N LEU A 5 11.38 -9.42 -8.24
CA LEU A 5 10.85 -9.35 -6.89
C LEU A 5 10.76 -7.87 -6.46
N TYR A 6 9.57 -7.40 -6.18
CA TYR A 6 9.30 -6.01 -5.84
C TYR A 6 8.74 -5.90 -4.42
N HIS A 7 9.43 -5.17 -3.55
CA HIS A 7 8.95 -4.89 -2.20
C HIS A 7 8.34 -3.50 -2.14
N GLY A 8 7.02 -3.42 -2.09
CA GLY A 8 6.28 -2.18 -2.04
C GLY A 8 4.78 -2.39 -2.26
N GLY A 9 4.03 -1.32 -2.13
CA GLY A 9 2.58 -1.31 -2.16
C GLY A 9 2.02 -0.71 -0.87
N VAL A 10 0.72 -0.77 -0.70
CA VAL A 10 0.02 -0.27 0.49
C VAL A 10 -0.30 -1.44 1.40
N GLU A 11 0.01 -1.33 2.69
CA GLU A 11 -0.34 -2.35 3.68
C GLU A 11 -1.86 -2.57 3.72
N PHE A 12 -2.25 -3.84 3.76
CA PHE A 12 -3.64 -4.31 3.82
C PHE A 12 -4.55 -3.87 2.64
N TYR A 13 -3.94 -3.42 1.55
CA TYR A 13 -4.65 -3.03 0.35
C TYR A 13 -4.38 -4.05 -0.77
N PRO A 14 -5.42 -4.77 -1.26
CA PRO A 14 -5.22 -5.91 -2.17
C PRO A 14 -5.02 -5.52 -3.63
N TYR A 15 -5.04 -4.24 -3.95
CA TYR A 15 -4.83 -3.72 -5.30
C TYR A 15 -3.51 -2.95 -5.38
N PRO A 16 -2.91 -2.81 -6.58
CA PRO A 16 -1.85 -1.82 -6.76
C PRO A 16 -2.42 -0.40 -6.62
N THR A 17 -1.57 0.57 -6.29
CA THR A 17 -1.94 1.95 -6.57
C THR A 17 -1.87 2.21 -8.08
N PRO A 18 -2.56 3.24 -8.61
CA PRO A 18 -2.50 3.56 -10.04
C PRO A 18 -1.07 3.80 -10.55
N GLU A 19 -0.21 4.43 -9.74
CA GLU A 19 1.18 4.66 -10.13
C GLU A 19 2.02 3.38 -10.04
N MET A 20 1.79 2.53 -9.02
CA MET A 20 2.42 1.23 -8.91
C MET A 20 2.10 0.35 -10.12
N GLN A 21 0.83 0.26 -10.52
CA GLN A 21 0.44 -0.51 -11.72
C GLN A 21 1.18 -0.03 -12.97
N LYS A 22 1.20 1.27 -13.23
CA LYS A 22 1.93 1.86 -14.37
C LYS A 22 3.40 1.50 -14.34
N ARG A 23 4.04 1.56 -13.15
CA ARG A 23 5.45 1.25 -12.96
C ARG A 23 5.73 -0.21 -13.24
N LEU A 24 4.98 -1.12 -12.65
CA LEU A 24 5.20 -2.56 -12.81
C LEU A 24 4.94 -3.02 -14.25
N ARG A 25 3.95 -2.45 -14.93
CA ARG A 25 3.73 -2.67 -16.37
C ARG A 25 4.91 -2.19 -17.23
N ARG A 26 5.66 -1.16 -16.78
CA ARG A 26 6.91 -0.76 -17.47
C ARG A 26 8.01 -1.82 -17.36
N TYR A 27 8.10 -2.52 -16.23
CA TYR A 27 9.06 -3.60 -16.07
C TYR A 27 8.72 -4.78 -16.99
N VAL A 28 7.43 -5.12 -17.14
CA VAL A 28 7.01 -6.13 -18.13
C VAL A 28 7.38 -5.68 -19.55
N ARG A 29 7.12 -4.42 -19.93
CA ARG A 29 7.54 -3.89 -21.23
C ARG A 29 9.06 -3.91 -21.43
N ALA A 30 9.82 -3.84 -20.38
CA ALA A 30 11.28 -3.91 -20.41
C ALA A 30 11.83 -5.38 -20.43
N GLY A 31 10.93 -6.39 -20.40
CA GLY A 31 11.29 -7.78 -20.53
C GLY A 31 11.13 -8.64 -19.26
N ALA A 32 10.45 -8.15 -18.24
CA ALA A 32 10.10 -9.00 -17.11
C ALA A 32 8.95 -9.96 -17.47
N ASP A 33 9.14 -11.26 -17.28
CA ASP A 33 8.12 -12.28 -17.51
C ASP A 33 7.20 -12.43 -16.30
N LEU A 34 7.72 -12.23 -15.09
CA LEU A 34 6.99 -12.33 -13.84
C LEU A 34 7.43 -11.23 -12.88
N VAL A 35 6.46 -10.48 -12.34
CA VAL A 35 6.70 -9.50 -11.27
C VAL A 35 5.92 -9.93 -10.04
N VAL A 36 6.61 -10.17 -8.94
CA VAL A 36 6.00 -10.59 -7.67
C VAL A 36 6.20 -9.53 -6.61
N CYS A 37 5.10 -9.00 -6.09
CA CYS A 37 5.11 -7.95 -5.07
C CYS A 37 4.90 -8.51 -3.67
N GLN A 38 5.61 -7.91 -2.72
CA GLN A 38 5.48 -8.15 -1.28
C GLN A 38 5.26 -6.82 -0.57
N HIS A 39 5.08 -6.83 0.73
CA HIS A 39 4.82 -5.68 1.61
C HIS A 39 3.35 -5.46 1.97
N SER A 40 2.41 -5.75 1.09
CA SER A 40 0.97 -5.48 1.34
C SER A 40 0.36 -6.28 2.48
N HIS A 41 1.04 -7.31 2.98
CA HIS A 41 0.54 -8.20 4.05
C HIS A 41 -0.83 -8.84 3.77
N CYS A 42 -1.24 -8.89 2.52
CA CYS A 42 -2.46 -9.56 2.07
C CYS A 42 -2.25 -10.18 0.69
N ILE A 43 -3.03 -11.22 0.39
CA ILE A 43 -3.09 -11.78 -0.97
C ILE A 43 -3.76 -10.74 -1.86
N GLY A 44 -3.01 -10.21 -2.81
CA GLY A 44 -3.48 -9.21 -3.77
C GLY A 44 -4.14 -9.83 -5.01
N CYS A 45 -4.53 -8.95 -5.92
CA CYS A 45 -4.93 -9.36 -7.27
C CYS A 45 -3.71 -9.72 -8.13
N THR A 46 -3.99 -10.38 -9.26
CA THR A 46 -3.01 -10.68 -10.29
C THR A 46 -3.44 -10.10 -11.64
N GLU A 47 -2.51 -9.85 -12.52
CA GLU A 47 -2.75 -9.29 -13.83
C GLU A 47 -1.86 -9.95 -14.87
N THR A 48 -2.43 -10.38 -16.00
CA THR A 48 -1.64 -10.67 -17.18
C THR A 48 -1.58 -9.41 -18.03
N TYR A 49 -0.38 -8.91 -18.27
CA TYR A 49 -0.17 -7.72 -19.08
C TYR A 49 0.85 -8.01 -20.17
N GLN A 50 0.43 -7.91 -21.44
CA GLN A 50 1.22 -8.39 -22.58
C GLN A 50 1.67 -9.84 -22.36
N ASN A 51 2.98 -10.11 -22.32
CA ASN A 51 3.53 -11.45 -22.15
C ASN A 51 3.96 -11.75 -20.69
N GLY A 52 3.71 -10.83 -19.75
CA GLY A 52 4.14 -11.00 -18.38
C GLY A 52 2.98 -11.09 -17.38
N VAL A 53 3.29 -11.65 -16.22
CA VAL A 53 2.36 -11.80 -15.10
C VAL A 53 2.79 -10.88 -13.96
N LEU A 54 1.82 -10.14 -13.42
CA LEU A 54 1.99 -9.26 -12.26
C LEU A 54 1.21 -9.85 -11.09
N VAL A 55 1.87 -10.04 -9.96
CA VAL A 55 1.28 -10.50 -8.70
C VAL A 55 1.43 -9.37 -7.68
N TYR A 56 0.33 -8.73 -7.29
CA TYR A 56 0.33 -7.51 -6.50
C TYR A 56 0.41 -7.71 -4.99
N GLY A 57 0.43 -8.94 -4.51
CA GLY A 57 0.64 -9.28 -3.11
C GLY A 57 0.59 -10.77 -2.88
N GLN A 58 1.51 -11.28 -2.06
CA GLN A 58 1.60 -12.70 -1.71
C GLN A 58 1.00 -13.03 -0.34
N GLY A 59 0.59 -12.01 0.45
CA GLY A 59 0.24 -12.23 1.85
C GLY A 59 1.48 -12.45 2.72
N ASN A 60 1.25 -13.01 3.90
CA ASN A 60 2.29 -13.26 4.89
C ASN A 60 2.83 -14.69 4.77
N PHE A 61 4.14 -14.84 4.92
CA PHE A 61 4.76 -16.17 5.01
C PHE A 61 4.83 -16.62 6.47
N LEU A 62 5.85 -16.20 7.21
CA LEU A 62 5.98 -16.45 8.64
C LEU A 62 6.07 -15.10 9.35
N PHE A 63 4.98 -14.72 9.99
CA PHE A 63 4.93 -13.55 10.84
C PHE A 63 4.51 -13.96 12.25
N GLY A 64 5.14 -13.37 13.26
CA GLY A 64 4.72 -13.55 14.65
C GLY A 64 3.36 -12.90 14.92
N GLU A 65 2.76 -13.29 16.02
CA GLU A 65 1.53 -12.65 16.52
C GLU A 65 1.76 -11.14 16.71
N ARG A 66 0.83 -10.36 16.21
CA ARG A 66 0.79 -8.89 16.40
C ARG A 66 -0.62 -8.45 16.77
N PRO A 67 -1.00 -8.61 18.04
CA PRO A 67 -2.36 -8.30 18.51
C PRO A 67 -2.80 -6.87 18.17
N GLU A 68 -1.87 -5.90 18.18
CA GLU A 68 -2.15 -4.51 17.83
C GLU A 68 -2.47 -4.29 16.34
N VAL A 69 -1.95 -5.15 15.48
CA VAL A 69 -2.22 -5.12 14.03
C VAL A 69 -3.51 -5.88 13.75
N GLU A 70 -3.67 -7.05 14.37
CA GLU A 70 -4.84 -7.91 14.23
C GLU A 70 -6.13 -7.19 14.65
N ALA A 71 -6.07 -6.37 15.70
CA ALA A 71 -7.20 -5.57 16.16
C ALA A 71 -7.69 -4.52 15.14
N ASN A 72 -6.85 -4.16 14.17
CA ASN A 72 -7.15 -3.15 13.15
C ASN A 72 -7.42 -3.73 11.76
N ILE A 73 -7.24 -5.05 11.57
CA ILE A 73 -7.50 -5.73 10.31
C ILE A 73 -8.95 -6.22 10.31
N GLN A 74 -9.73 -5.78 9.33
CA GLN A 74 -11.14 -6.19 9.18
C GLN A 74 -11.29 -7.68 8.82
N ASP A 75 -10.24 -8.31 8.30
CA ASP A 75 -10.19 -9.73 7.94
C ASP A 75 -8.96 -10.38 8.58
N LEU A 76 -9.13 -10.93 9.78
CA LEU A 76 -8.07 -11.66 10.51
C LEU A 76 -7.49 -12.82 9.70
N ASN A 77 -8.31 -13.47 8.85
CA ASN A 77 -7.84 -14.50 7.95
C ASN A 77 -6.82 -14.00 6.93
N ALA A 78 -6.84 -12.70 6.61
CA ALA A 78 -5.87 -12.12 5.69
C ALA A 78 -4.45 -12.10 6.26
N TRP A 79 -4.30 -11.89 7.58
CA TRP A 79 -2.99 -11.89 8.24
C TRP A 79 -2.34 -13.28 8.28
N GLU A 80 -3.15 -14.31 8.47
CA GLU A 80 -2.70 -15.70 8.54
C GLU A 80 -2.59 -16.39 7.18
N SER A 81 -2.88 -15.68 6.09
CA SER A 81 -2.95 -16.27 4.76
C SER A 81 -1.82 -15.80 3.87
N GLY A 82 -1.33 -16.70 3.05
CA GLY A 82 -0.33 -16.39 2.05
C GLY A 82 -0.45 -17.26 0.80
N MET A 83 0.34 -16.88 -0.20
CA MET A 83 0.35 -17.50 -1.51
C MET A 83 1.78 -17.68 -2.01
N ALA A 84 2.15 -18.91 -2.34
CA ALA A 84 3.35 -19.19 -3.10
C ALA A 84 3.06 -19.06 -4.59
N VAL A 85 3.98 -18.42 -5.31
CA VAL A 85 3.91 -18.23 -6.76
C VAL A 85 4.88 -19.22 -7.39
N CYS A 86 4.35 -20.17 -8.17
CA CYS A 86 5.12 -21.21 -8.85
C CYS A 86 5.17 -20.87 -10.34
N ALA A 87 6.35 -20.56 -10.86
CA ALA A 87 6.57 -20.30 -12.28
C ALA A 87 7.10 -21.57 -12.98
N ASP A 88 6.39 -21.99 -14.01
CA ASP A 88 6.91 -22.95 -14.99
C ASP A 88 7.60 -22.16 -16.10
N ILE A 89 8.93 -22.26 -16.14
CA ILE A 89 9.76 -21.43 -17.02
C ILE A 89 9.66 -21.91 -18.47
N GLU A 90 9.50 -23.22 -18.69
CA GLU A 90 9.41 -23.79 -20.02
C GLU A 90 8.06 -23.52 -20.66
N GLU A 91 6.98 -23.69 -19.90
CA GLU A 91 5.61 -23.49 -20.35
C GLU A 91 5.14 -22.02 -20.22
N HIS A 92 5.97 -21.13 -19.69
CA HIS A 92 5.61 -19.74 -19.39
C HIS A 92 4.29 -19.62 -18.60
N ASN A 93 4.09 -20.51 -17.64
CA ASN A 93 2.87 -20.60 -16.85
C ASN A 93 3.13 -20.27 -15.38
N VAL A 94 2.13 -19.69 -14.71
CA VAL A 94 2.20 -19.33 -13.29
C VAL A 94 1.03 -19.98 -12.56
N LYS A 95 1.35 -20.72 -11.49
CA LYS A 95 0.38 -21.36 -10.59
C LYS A 95 0.50 -20.76 -9.20
N TYR A 96 -0.60 -20.78 -8.45
CA TYR A 96 -0.70 -20.24 -7.11
C TYR A 96 -1.03 -21.35 -6.13
N LEU A 97 -0.24 -21.47 -5.07
CA LEU A 97 -0.48 -22.41 -3.98
C LEU A 97 -0.75 -21.60 -2.70
N PHE A 98 -1.91 -21.78 -2.12
CA PHE A 98 -2.31 -21.05 -0.93
C PHE A 98 -1.90 -21.80 0.33
N TYR A 99 -1.61 -21.07 1.39
CA TYR A 99 -1.29 -21.61 2.69
C TYR A 99 -1.84 -20.72 3.81
N ARG A 100 -2.02 -21.34 4.98
CA ARG A 100 -2.28 -20.63 6.22
C ARG A 100 -1.06 -20.73 7.13
N ASN A 101 -0.78 -19.64 7.83
CA ASN A 101 0.22 -19.57 8.89
C ASN A 101 -0.51 -19.51 10.23
N GLN A 102 -0.56 -20.63 10.93
CA GLN A 102 -1.17 -20.71 12.24
C GLN A 102 -0.15 -21.21 13.25
N ASN A 103 0.02 -20.49 14.35
CA ASN A 103 0.96 -20.83 15.43
C ASN A 103 2.40 -21.07 14.93
N GLY A 104 2.87 -20.30 13.94
CA GLY A 104 4.21 -20.43 13.36
C GLY A 104 4.39 -21.65 12.47
N ARG A 105 3.32 -22.33 12.10
CA ARG A 105 3.31 -23.45 11.16
C ARG A 105 2.59 -23.06 9.87
N LEU A 106 3.16 -23.49 8.74
CA LEU A 106 2.55 -23.31 7.43
C LEU A 106 1.83 -24.61 7.04
N ASP A 107 0.54 -24.50 6.80
CA ASP A 107 -0.26 -25.59 6.26
C ASP A 107 -0.82 -25.19 4.89
N TRP A 108 -0.52 -26.02 3.87
CA TRP A 108 -1.10 -25.83 2.54
C TRP A 108 -2.63 -25.97 2.61
N THR A 109 -3.32 -25.09 1.96
CA THR A 109 -4.78 -25.14 1.93
C THR A 109 -5.31 -25.20 0.49
N HIS A 110 -6.38 -25.94 0.30
CA HIS A 110 -7.17 -26.00 -0.92
C HIS A 110 -8.48 -25.23 -0.80
N GLU A 111 -8.56 -24.29 0.15
CA GLU A 111 -9.76 -23.48 0.34
C GLU A 111 -10.11 -22.72 -0.94
N PRO A 112 -11.23 -23.04 -1.60
CA PRO A 112 -11.63 -22.38 -2.85
C PRO A 112 -11.85 -20.89 -2.66
N GLU A 113 -12.24 -20.47 -1.45
CA GLU A 113 -12.51 -19.07 -1.11
C GLU A 113 -11.33 -18.12 -1.37
N MET A 114 -10.10 -18.56 -1.12
CA MET A 114 -8.91 -17.72 -1.38
C MET A 114 -8.71 -17.48 -2.88
N LEU A 115 -8.89 -18.52 -3.67
CA LEU A 115 -8.80 -18.45 -5.13
C LEU A 115 -9.95 -17.60 -5.69
N GLU A 116 -11.17 -17.81 -5.22
CA GLU A 116 -12.35 -17.06 -5.63
C GLU A 116 -12.19 -15.57 -5.34
N LYS A 117 -11.78 -15.19 -4.13
CA LYS A 117 -11.50 -13.80 -3.76
C LYS A 117 -10.42 -13.17 -4.65
N MET A 118 -9.35 -13.90 -4.97
CA MET A 118 -8.31 -13.41 -5.86
C MET A 118 -8.86 -13.21 -7.29
N GLN A 119 -9.64 -14.17 -7.79
CA GLN A 119 -10.26 -14.10 -9.14
C GLN A 119 -11.27 -12.96 -9.23
N GLU A 120 -12.06 -12.72 -8.19
CA GLU A 120 -12.98 -11.58 -8.12
C GLU A 120 -12.22 -10.25 -8.21
N ARG A 121 -11.14 -10.11 -7.43
CA ARG A 121 -10.25 -8.94 -7.49
C ARG A 121 -9.64 -8.75 -8.88
N ASN A 122 -9.26 -9.85 -9.53
CA ASN A 122 -8.73 -9.81 -10.90
C ASN A 122 -9.77 -9.28 -11.91
N LYS A 123 -11.02 -9.73 -11.80
CA LYS A 123 -12.12 -9.23 -12.63
C LYS A 123 -12.37 -7.74 -12.42
N LEU A 124 -12.40 -7.30 -11.16
CA LEU A 124 -12.55 -5.89 -10.82
C LEU A 124 -11.41 -5.04 -11.37
N LEU A 125 -10.16 -5.51 -11.24
CA LEU A 125 -9.00 -4.79 -11.79
C LEU A 125 -9.06 -4.60 -13.29
N GLN A 126 -9.69 -5.51 -14.03
CA GLN A 126 -9.87 -5.43 -15.48
C GLN A 126 -10.99 -4.46 -15.87
N THR A 127 -11.85 -4.07 -14.94
CA THR A 127 -12.96 -3.13 -15.22
C THR A 127 -12.39 -1.72 -15.46
N PRO A 128 -12.71 -1.10 -16.62
CA PRO A 128 -12.22 0.24 -16.92
C PRO A 128 -12.62 1.26 -15.84
N GLY A 129 -11.65 2.02 -15.36
CA GLY A 129 -11.87 3.05 -14.34
C GLY A 129 -11.82 2.55 -12.89
N PHE A 130 -12.10 1.27 -12.65
CA PHE A 130 -12.18 0.69 -11.30
C PHE A 130 -10.99 1.05 -10.41
N LEU A 131 -9.76 0.83 -10.88
CA LEU A 131 -8.59 1.05 -10.05
C LEU A 131 -8.46 2.51 -9.58
N LYS A 132 -8.81 3.46 -10.45
CA LYS A 132 -8.78 4.89 -10.09
C LYS A 132 -9.85 5.22 -9.05
N GLU A 133 -11.06 4.73 -9.25
CA GLU A 133 -12.20 4.97 -8.34
C GLU A 133 -11.95 4.31 -6.98
N GLU A 134 -11.50 3.07 -6.98
CA GLU A 134 -11.17 2.33 -5.78
C GLU A 134 -10.03 2.99 -4.99
N TRP A 135 -9.00 3.50 -5.68
CA TRP A 135 -7.93 4.24 -5.03
C TRP A 135 -8.42 5.53 -4.38
N ILE A 136 -9.29 6.27 -5.05
CA ILE A 136 -9.92 7.48 -4.49
C ILE A 136 -10.75 7.09 -3.26
N ARG A 137 -11.56 6.03 -3.36
CA ARG A 137 -12.37 5.52 -2.24
C ARG A 137 -11.50 5.15 -1.05
N TYR A 138 -10.40 4.43 -1.29
CA TYR A 138 -9.45 4.08 -0.24
C TYR A 138 -8.84 5.32 0.43
N CYS A 139 -8.38 6.29 -0.34
CA CYS A 139 -7.78 7.52 0.18
C CYS A 139 -8.76 8.38 0.98
N THR A 140 -10.05 8.35 0.65
CA THR A 140 -11.09 9.13 1.34
C THR A 140 -11.69 8.42 2.54
N GLY A 141 -11.74 7.09 2.52
CA GLY A 141 -12.48 6.29 3.50
C GLY A 141 -11.64 5.74 4.64
N HIS A 142 -10.38 5.47 4.42
CA HIS A 142 -9.61 4.68 5.39
C HIS A 142 -8.90 5.47 6.46
N VAL A 143 -8.36 6.61 6.13
CA VAL A 143 -7.72 7.50 7.11
C VAL A 143 -7.75 8.89 6.51
N ASN A 144 -8.13 9.88 7.27
CA ASN A 144 -7.83 11.23 6.89
C ASN A 144 -6.31 11.45 6.98
N TYR A 145 -5.60 10.86 6.00
CA TYR A 145 -4.14 10.88 5.94
C TYR A 145 -3.63 12.33 5.90
N MET A 146 -4.43 13.22 5.34
CA MET A 146 -4.18 14.66 5.39
C MET A 146 -4.29 15.21 6.81
N GLU A 147 -5.21 14.71 7.64
CA GLU A 147 -5.28 15.13 9.05
C GLU A 147 -4.10 14.61 9.86
N ILE A 148 -3.68 13.36 9.63
CA ILE A 148 -2.47 12.83 10.26
C ILE A 148 -1.27 13.68 9.85
N PHE A 149 -1.14 14.00 8.56
CA PHE A 149 -0.09 14.86 8.05
C PHE A 149 -0.16 16.24 8.69
N LYS A 150 -1.33 16.89 8.66
CA LYS A 150 -1.55 18.19 9.32
C LYS A 150 -1.24 18.13 10.82
N LYS A 151 -1.66 17.06 11.51
CA LYS A 151 -1.39 16.88 12.95
C LYS A 151 0.11 16.72 13.24
N ASN A 152 0.85 16.10 12.34
CA ASN A 152 2.29 15.89 12.50
C ASN A 152 3.12 17.11 12.07
N PHE A 153 2.64 17.90 11.10
CA PHE A 153 3.38 19.01 10.50
C PHE A 153 2.73 20.39 10.69
N SER A 154 1.42 20.46 11.02
CA SER A 154 0.88 21.73 11.45
C SER A 154 1.46 22.06 12.82
N GLU A 155 1.83 23.30 13.00
CA GLU A 155 2.09 23.83 14.34
C GLU A 155 0.93 23.39 15.22
N ARG A 156 1.15 22.44 16.13
CA ARG A 156 0.25 22.24 17.26
C ARG A 156 -0.06 23.63 17.75
N LYS A 157 -1.32 23.90 18.13
CA LYS A 157 -1.67 25.13 18.87
C LYS A 157 -0.84 25.11 20.17
N LEU A 158 0.43 25.39 20.02
CA LEU A 158 1.34 25.47 21.15
C LEU A 158 0.80 26.58 22.04
N PRO A 159 0.80 26.40 23.36
CA PRO A 159 0.54 27.50 24.29
C PRO A 159 1.38 28.71 23.86
N TRP A 160 0.83 29.90 23.92
CA TRP A 160 1.47 31.14 23.44
C TRP A 160 2.93 31.30 23.91
N LYS A 161 3.25 30.86 25.15
CA LYS A 161 4.62 30.83 25.70
C LYS A 161 5.57 29.93 24.88
N SER A 162 5.07 28.79 24.39
CA SER A 162 5.85 27.86 23.55
C SER A 162 6.04 28.41 22.14
N ARG A 163 5.06 29.18 21.62
CA ARG A 163 5.18 29.88 20.31
C ARG A 163 6.27 30.93 20.36
N ILE A 164 6.31 31.73 21.43
CA ILE A 164 7.36 32.75 21.66
C ILE A 164 8.72 32.07 21.77
N LYS A 165 8.84 30.98 22.53
CA LYS A 165 10.10 30.24 22.69
C LYS A 165 10.58 29.66 21.33
N LYS A 166 9.66 29.13 20.50
CA LYS A 166 9.97 28.65 19.16
C LYS A 166 10.42 29.77 18.24
N SER A 167 9.73 30.93 18.26
CA SER A 167 10.12 32.10 17.48
C SER A 167 11.51 32.62 17.88
N ILE A 168 11.82 32.67 19.16
CA ILE A 168 13.14 33.06 19.65
C ILE A 168 14.21 32.05 19.22
N SER A 169 13.90 30.75 19.25
CA SER A 169 14.83 29.69 18.81
C SER A 169 15.15 29.80 17.32
N VAL A 170 14.15 30.08 16.49
CA VAL A 170 14.32 30.30 15.04
C VAL A 170 15.16 31.55 14.78
N LEU A 171 14.87 32.66 15.47
CA LEU A 171 15.63 33.90 15.37
C LEU A 171 17.08 33.75 15.86
N ALA A 172 17.33 32.84 16.81
CA ALA A 172 18.66 32.50 17.30
C ALA A 172 19.41 31.50 16.41
N GLY A 173 18.86 31.14 15.22
CA GLY A 173 19.45 30.16 14.30
C GLY A 173 19.52 28.74 14.86
N LYS A 174 18.76 28.45 15.91
CA LYS A 174 18.65 27.08 16.45
C LYS A 174 17.56 26.35 15.70
N ASP A 175 17.89 25.14 15.24
CA ASP A 175 16.91 24.26 14.63
C ASP A 175 15.74 23.97 15.59
N SER A 176 14.53 24.16 15.12
CA SER A 176 13.32 24.03 15.94
C SER A 176 12.70 22.64 15.90
N LEU A 177 13.21 21.76 15.02
CA LEU A 177 12.73 20.40 14.86
C LEU A 177 13.61 19.43 15.66
N SER A 178 12.97 18.46 16.31
CA SER A 178 13.66 17.33 16.92
C SER A 178 14.11 16.33 15.86
N GLU A 179 15.08 15.49 16.18
CA GLU A 179 15.52 14.40 15.31
C GLU A 179 14.33 13.50 14.89
N GLN A 180 13.42 13.20 15.80
CA GLN A 180 12.22 12.42 15.49
C GLN A 180 11.27 13.11 14.51
N GLU A 181 11.17 14.43 14.52
CA GLU A 181 10.40 15.20 13.56
C GLU A 181 11.06 15.16 12.18
N TYR A 182 12.39 15.28 12.11
CA TYR A 182 13.14 15.10 10.86
C TYR A 182 12.96 13.70 10.28
N LEU A 183 13.06 12.65 11.09
CA LEU A 183 12.87 11.27 10.65
C LEU A 183 11.44 11.03 10.11
N ARG A 184 10.42 11.64 10.74
CA ARG A 184 9.04 11.58 10.23
C ARG A 184 8.91 12.28 8.87
N ILE A 185 9.45 13.49 8.74
CA ILE A 185 9.45 14.24 7.48
C ILE A 185 10.14 13.41 6.39
N TYR A 186 11.32 12.87 6.71
CA TYR A 186 12.06 12.02 5.80
C TYR A 186 11.24 10.81 5.35
N ASN A 187 10.58 10.12 6.27
CA ASN A 187 9.71 8.98 5.94
C ASN A 187 8.57 9.37 4.98
N TYR A 188 7.89 10.50 5.21
CA TYR A 188 6.86 10.99 4.30
C TYR A 188 7.40 11.37 2.90
N LEU A 189 8.62 11.87 2.84
CA LEU A 189 9.25 12.24 1.57
C LEU A 189 9.90 11.05 0.85
N ALA A 190 10.39 10.06 1.56
CA ALA A 190 11.07 8.91 1.01
C ALA A 190 10.12 7.75 0.64
N CYS A 191 9.02 7.58 1.37
CA CYS A 191 8.06 6.51 1.12
C CYS A 191 7.12 6.86 -0.03
N GLU A 192 7.18 6.11 -1.12
CA GLU A 192 6.36 6.32 -2.32
C GLU A 192 4.86 6.25 -2.04
N VAL A 193 4.44 5.34 -1.16
CA VAL A 193 3.03 5.19 -0.76
C VAL A 193 2.55 6.44 -0.04
N HIS A 194 3.33 6.96 0.91
CA HIS A 194 2.99 8.18 1.61
C HIS A 194 2.89 9.37 0.65
N GLN A 195 3.80 9.47 -0.32
CA GLN A 195 3.73 10.51 -1.35
C GLN A 195 2.48 10.40 -2.21
N GLU A 196 2.12 9.18 -2.65
CA GLU A 196 0.95 8.96 -3.49
C GLU A 196 -0.36 9.24 -2.74
N LEU A 197 -0.47 8.80 -1.48
CA LEU A 197 -1.58 9.12 -0.59
C LEU A 197 -1.75 10.63 -0.42
N LEU A 198 -0.68 11.33 -0.08
CA LEU A 198 -0.72 12.79 0.11
C LEU A 198 -1.09 13.53 -1.18
N ARG A 199 -0.50 13.16 -2.32
CA ARG A 199 -0.82 13.75 -3.62
C ARG A 199 -2.28 13.55 -3.99
N THR A 200 -2.81 12.35 -3.76
CA THR A 200 -4.21 12.02 -4.07
C THR A 200 -5.15 12.83 -3.18
N ASN A 201 -4.91 12.87 -1.87
CA ASN A 201 -5.72 13.68 -0.96
C ASN A 201 -5.67 15.17 -1.31
N CYS A 202 -4.49 15.72 -1.64
CA CYS A 202 -4.37 17.12 -2.08
C CYS A 202 -5.21 17.40 -3.32
N LYS A 203 -5.18 16.49 -4.32
CA LYS A 203 -5.98 16.65 -5.55
C LYS A 203 -7.47 16.65 -5.24
N ILE A 204 -7.94 15.71 -4.42
CA ILE A 204 -9.34 15.62 -4.00
C ILE A 204 -9.78 16.93 -3.33
N GLU A 205 -9.00 17.45 -2.39
CA GLU A 205 -9.33 18.71 -1.69
C GLU A 205 -9.32 19.94 -2.63
N ILE A 206 -8.42 19.97 -3.61
CA ILE A 206 -8.39 21.04 -4.63
C ILE A 206 -9.65 20.95 -5.52
N GLU A 207 -10.02 19.76 -5.96
CA GLU A 207 -11.19 19.53 -6.80
C GLU A 207 -12.49 19.93 -6.07
N LYS A 208 -12.67 19.54 -4.81
CA LYS A 208 -13.81 19.96 -3.97
C LYS A 208 -13.95 21.48 -3.90
N ARG A 209 -12.84 22.20 -3.69
CA ARG A 209 -12.84 23.68 -3.62
C ARG A 209 -13.21 24.31 -4.95
N ASN A 210 -12.77 23.74 -6.07
CA ASN A 210 -13.04 24.25 -7.41
C ASN A 210 -14.49 23.99 -7.87
N THR A 211 -15.13 22.93 -7.37
CA THR A 211 -16.52 22.58 -7.71
C THR A 211 -17.56 23.24 -6.80
N GLY A 212 -17.14 23.99 -5.79
CA GLY A 212 -18.05 24.70 -4.88
C GLY A 212 -18.88 23.80 -3.96
N CYS A 213 -18.58 22.51 -3.92
CA CYS A 213 -19.17 21.59 -2.95
C CYS A 213 -18.48 21.79 -1.60
N PHE A 214 -19.00 22.74 -0.83
CA PHE A 214 -18.74 22.83 0.60
C PHE A 214 -19.91 22.10 1.30
N ASP A 215 -19.65 20.92 1.84
CA ASP A 215 -20.51 20.30 2.85
C ASP A 215 -20.25 20.92 4.22
#